data_148de896e8a24383c03963906d148f85
#
_entry.id   148de896e8a24383c03963906d148f85
#
_cell.length_a   1.000
_cell.length_b   1.000
_cell.length_c   1.000
_cell.angle_alpha   90.00
_cell.angle_beta   90.00
_cell.angle_gamma   90.00
#
_symmetry.space_group_name_H-M   'P 1'
#
loop_
_entity.id
_entity.type
_entity.pdbx_description
1 polymer ?
#
loop_
_entity_poly.entity_id
_entity_poly.type
_entity_poly.pdbx_seq_one_letter_code
_entity_poly.pdbx_strand_id
1 'polypeptide(L)'
;PTVAGVIKGLTNLTLELHKKKYGLLVVTDEMGKYLEYVSGVGFDLNLFQEIAENFSNLKLKKQGTPLFIGVLHQPMEEYASNLGRSVQEDWQKVQGRFEDIPFSINSEETINLIAKAINRKKKVNTKIKNLSSAVVKHMNGSKPSSSLINTISQCHPLHPLVALLLSPLSKQRFGQNERSIFT
;
A
#
# COMPACT_ATOMS: atom_id res chain seq x y z
N PRO A 1 -27.88 -6.33 -0.60
CA PRO A 1 -27.48 -6.67 0.77
C PRO A 1 -27.54 -5.40 1.62
N THR A 2 -28.19 -5.47 2.79
CA THR A 2 -28.22 -4.38 3.74
C THR A 2 -26.94 -4.40 4.60
N VAL A 3 -26.53 -3.25 5.16
CA VAL A 3 -25.37 -3.17 6.09
C VAL A 3 -25.52 -4.21 7.21
N ALA A 4 -26.70 -4.26 7.85
CA ALA A 4 -26.99 -5.24 8.89
C ALA A 4 -26.82 -6.70 8.42
N GLY A 5 -27.18 -7.00 7.17
CA GLY A 5 -27.00 -8.32 6.58
C GLY A 5 -25.52 -8.70 6.40
N VAL A 6 -24.68 -7.74 5.98
CA VAL A 6 -23.23 -7.93 5.86
C VAL A 6 -22.60 -8.17 7.23
N ILE A 7 -22.91 -7.34 8.21
CA ILE A 7 -22.39 -7.47 9.57
C ILE A 7 -22.78 -8.81 10.18
N LYS A 8 -24.04 -9.23 10.04
CA LYS A 8 -24.51 -10.54 10.51
C LYS A 8 -23.76 -11.69 9.83
N GLY A 9 -23.52 -11.59 8.52
CA GLY A 9 -22.76 -12.58 7.77
C GLY A 9 -21.31 -12.71 8.26
N LEU A 10 -20.61 -11.58 8.41
CA LEU A 10 -19.25 -11.54 8.93
C LEU A 10 -19.15 -12.05 10.38
N THR A 11 -20.12 -11.71 11.21
CA THR A 11 -20.20 -12.21 12.59
C THR A 11 -20.36 -13.73 12.62
N ASN A 12 -21.30 -14.28 11.89
CA ASN A 12 -21.54 -15.72 11.83
C ASN A 12 -20.31 -16.46 11.31
N LEU A 13 -19.68 -15.95 10.24
CA LEU A 13 -18.47 -16.53 9.68
C LEU A 13 -17.31 -16.53 10.71
N THR A 14 -17.15 -15.42 11.43
CA THR A 14 -16.12 -15.30 12.49
C THR A 14 -16.34 -16.35 13.58
N LEU A 15 -17.57 -16.50 14.04
CA LEU A 15 -17.92 -17.48 15.10
C LEU A 15 -17.69 -18.93 14.64
N GLU A 16 -18.05 -19.26 13.40
CA GLU A 16 -17.83 -20.60 12.85
C GLU A 16 -16.33 -20.91 12.67
N LEU A 17 -15.56 -19.93 12.20
CA LEU A 17 -14.10 -20.07 12.09
C LEU A 17 -13.44 -20.20 13.46
N HIS A 18 -13.91 -19.45 14.45
CA HIS A 18 -13.39 -19.53 15.80
C HIS A 18 -13.57 -20.92 16.44
N LYS A 19 -14.72 -21.57 16.22
CA LYS A 19 -14.93 -22.97 16.66
C LYS A 19 -13.89 -23.92 16.09
N LYS A 20 -13.39 -23.62 14.88
CA LYS A 20 -12.35 -24.40 14.18
C LYS A 20 -10.92 -23.91 14.49
N LYS A 21 -10.76 -22.97 15.41
CA LYS A 21 -9.47 -22.31 15.76
C LYS A 21 -8.82 -21.52 14.61
N TYR A 22 -9.62 -20.99 13.71
CA TYR A 22 -9.18 -20.09 12.64
C TYR A 22 -9.57 -18.65 12.95
N GLY A 23 -8.82 -17.68 12.39
CA GLY A 23 -9.18 -16.28 12.32
C GLY A 23 -9.86 -15.95 10.99
N LEU A 24 -10.50 -14.78 10.93
CA LEU A 24 -11.06 -14.22 9.70
C LEU A 24 -10.22 -13.03 9.26
N LEU A 25 -9.70 -13.05 8.04
CA LEU A 25 -9.08 -11.89 7.39
C LEU A 25 -9.97 -11.43 6.24
N VAL A 26 -10.41 -10.17 6.31
CA VAL A 26 -11.15 -9.50 5.23
C VAL A 26 -10.22 -8.45 4.62
N VAL A 27 -9.97 -8.53 3.32
CA VAL A 27 -9.16 -7.56 2.60
C VAL A 27 -10.03 -6.90 1.54
N THR A 28 -10.10 -5.57 1.57
CA THR A 28 -10.78 -4.76 0.55
C THR A 28 -9.72 -3.98 -0.21
N ASP A 29 -9.47 -4.41 -1.45
CA ASP A 29 -8.63 -3.65 -2.38
C ASP A 29 -9.39 -2.49 -2.99
N GLU A 30 -8.69 -1.41 -3.33
CA GLU A 30 -9.28 -0.18 -3.89
C GLU A 30 -10.44 0.40 -3.03
N MET A 31 -10.34 0.28 -1.72
CA MET A 31 -11.36 0.78 -0.80
C MET A 31 -11.68 2.28 -1.03
N GLY A 32 -10.70 3.07 -1.48
CA GLY A 32 -10.89 4.48 -1.83
C GLY A 32 -11.96 4.73 -2.88
N LYS A 33 -12.05 3.90 -3.93
CA LYS A 33 -13.09 4.02 -4.96
C LYS A 33 -14.49 3.80 -4.40
N TYR A 34 -14.61 2.84 -3.47
CA TYR A 34 -15.89 2.64 -2.78
C TYR A 34 -16.27 3.86 -1.95
N LEU A 35 -15.31 4.41 -1.23
CA LEU A 35 -15.52 5.61 -0.41
C LEU A 35 -15.93 6.82 -1.26
N GLU A 36 -15.29 7.04 -2.40
CA GLU A 36 -15.66 8.09 -3.38
C GLU A 36 -17.09 7.90 -3.90
N TYR A 37 -17.46 6.68 -4.28
CA TYR A 37 -18.80 6.38 -4.75
C TYR A 37 -19.86 6.66 -3.69
N VAL A 38 -19.62 6.20 -2.46
CA VAL A 38 -20.55 6.39 -1.33
C VAL A 38 -20.74 7.87 -1.02
N SER A 39 -19.69 8.66 -1.03
CA SER A 39 -19.75 10.10 -0.78
C SER A 39 -20.48 10.87 -1.89
N GLY A 40 -20.38 10.41 -3.15
CA GLY A 40 -21.04 11.04 -4.30
C GLY A 40 -22.56 10.73 -4.39
N VAL A 41 -23.00 9.59 -3.89
CA VAL A 41 -24.41 9.13 -4.01
C VAL A 41 -25.20 9.27 -2.70
N GLY A 42 -24.55 9.75 -1.63
CA GLY A 42 -25.20 9.92 -0.32
C GLY A 42 -25.47 8.60 0.41
N PHE A 43 -24.77 7.52 0.05
CA PHE A 43 -24.81 6.26 0.77
C PHE A 43 -24.03 6.32 2.08
N ASP A 44 -24.37 5.45 2.99
CA ASP A 44 -23.93 5.44 4.37
C ASP A 44 -22.50 4.91 4.53
N LEU A 45 -21.58 5.77 5.00
CA LEU A 45 -20.22 5.39 5.41
C LEU A 45 -20.21 4.45 6.62
N ASN A 46 -21.38 4.24 7.25
CA ASN A 46 -21.52 3.46 8.48
C ASN A 46 -21.07 2.00 8.32
N LEU A 47 -21.05 1.44 7.10
CA LEU A 47 -20.64 0.05 6.90
C LEU A 47 -19.26 -0.25 7.49
N PHE A 48 -18.25 0.58 7.19
CA PHE A 48 -16.90 0.36 7.68
C PHE A 48 -16.79 0.62 9.19
N GLN A 49 -17.53 1.62 9.67
CA GLN A 49 -17.60 1.89 11.10
C GLN A 49 -18.21 0.69 11.85
N GLU A 50 -19.32 0.15 11.36
CA GLU A 50 -19.98 -1.01 11.96
C GLU A 50 -19.10 -2.28 11.88
N ILE A 51 -18.37 -2.48 10.77
CA ILE A 51 -17.39 -3.59 10.67
C ILE A 51 -16.31 -3.45 11.76
N ALA A 52 -15.73 -2.26 11.91
CA ALA A 52 -14.66 -2.03 12.90
C ALA A 52 -15.17 -2.26 14.31
N GLU A 53 -16.36 -1.73 14.65
CA GLU A 53 -17.00 -1.91 15.96
C GLU A 53 -17.34 -3.37 16.24
N ASN A 54 -17.93 -4.05 15.26
CA ASN A 54 -18.29 -5.46 15.38
C ASN A 54 -17.07 -6.34 15.61
N PHE A 55 -16.00 -6.14 14.81
CA PHE A 55 -14.76 -6.90 14.94
C PHE A 55 -14.07 -6.66 16.28
N SER A 56 -14.05 -5.40 16.74
CA SER A 56 -13.57 -5.06 18.07
C SER A 56 -14.35 -5.76 19.18
N ASN A 57 -15.68 -5.75 19.08
CA ASN A 57 -16.54 -6.41 20.06
C ASN A 57 -16.36 -7.93 20.11
N LEU A 58 -16.23 -8.59 18.96
CA LEU A 58 -15.95 -10.02 18.87
C LEU A 58 -14.62 -10.38 19.51
N LYS A 59 -13.59 -9.56 19.28
CA LYS A 59 -12.26 -9.72 19.90
C LYS A 59 -12.32 -9.54 21.41
N LEU A 60 -12.97 -8.49 21.90
CA LEU A 60 -13.13 -8.23 23.34
C LEU A 60 -13.88 -9.35 24.06
N LYS A 61 -14.92 -9.90 23.42
CA LYS A 61 -15.70 -11.02 23.95
C LYS A 61 -15.00 -12.38 23.80
N LYS A 62 -13.78 -12.42 23.21
CA LYS A 62 -13.04 -13.65 22.90
C LYS A 62 -13.83 -14.63 22.00
N GLN A 63 -14.66 -14.09 21.13
CA GLN A 63 -15.53 -14.86 20.22
C GLN A 63 -14.94 -15.01 18.82
N GLY A 64 -13.68 -14.65 18.63
CA GLY A 64 -12.93 -14.79 17.40
C GLY A 64 -11.84 -13.74 17.24
N THR A 65 -11.04 -13.89 16.18
CA THR A 65 -9.97 -12.95 15.82
C THR A 65 -10.20 -12.45 14.39
N PRO A 66 -11.23 -11.63 14.15
CA PRO A 66 -11.42 -11.01 12.85
C PRO A 66 -10.45 -9.85 12.66
N LEU A 67 -9.97 -9.69 11.43
CA LEU A 67 -9.13 -8.58 10.99
C LEU A 67 -9.67 -8.05 9.67
N PHE A 68 -9.75 -6.72 9.55
CA PHE A 68 -10.11 -6.04 8.32
C PHE A 68 -8.93 -5.20 7.84
N ILE A 69 -8.58 -5.30 6.56
CA ILE A 69 -7.56 -4.50 5.90
C ILE A 69 -8.20 -3.80 4.70
N GLY A 70 -8.21 -2.47 4.73
CA GLY A 70 -8.56 -1.66 3.58
C GLY A 70 -7.29 -1.14 2.89
N VAL A 71 -7.17 -1.33 1.58
CA VAL A 71 -6.05 -0.81 0.80
C VAL A 71 -6.49 0.49 0.12
N LEU A 72 -5.74 1.55 0.37
CA LEU A 72 -5.95 2.89 -0.16
C LEU A 72 -4.75 3.30 -1.02
N HIS A 73 -4.97 4.06 -2.08
CA HIS A 73 -3.91 4.58 -2.94
C HIS A 73 -3.36 5.93 -2.48
N GLN A 74 -4.11 6.62 -1.63
CA GLN A 74 -3.76 7.92 -1.05
C GLN A 74 -4.26 7.96 0.40
N PRO A 75 -3.78 8.89 1.23
CA PRO A 75 -4.28 9.08 2.59
C PRO A 75 -5.80 9.27 2.62
N MET A 76 -6.44 8.79 3.66
CA MET A 76 -7.91 8.80 3.76
C MET A 76 -8.48 10.23 3.70
N GLU A 77 -7.76 11.21 4.23
CA GLU A 77 -8.14 12.63 4.22
C GLU A 77 -8.22 13.21 2.79
N GLU A 78 -7.38 12.73 1.87
CA GLU A 78 -7.38 13.22 0.48
C GLU A 78 -8.65 12.84 -0.26
N TYR A 79 -9.26 11.69 0.04
CA TYR A 79 -10.56 11.31 -0.54
C TYR A 79 -11.68 12.24 -0.08
N ALA A 80 -11.60 12.77 1.13
CA ALA A 80 -12.59 13.65 1.71
C ALA A 80 -12.37 15.15 1.37
N SER A 81 -11.21 15.53 0.85
CA SER A 81 -10.80 16.94 0.68
C SER A 81 -11.76 17.79 -0.16
N ASN A 82 -12.42 17.19 -1.14
CA ASN A 82 -13.37 17.86 -2.03
C ASN A 82 -14.85 17.73 -1.60
N LEU A 83 -15.10 17.12 -0.44
CA LEU A 83 -16.45 16.84 0.04
C LEU A 83 -16.93 17.93 1.02
N GLY A 84 -18.24 18.03 1.21
CA GLY A 84 -18.82 18.94 2.19
C GLY A 84 -18.38 18.63 3.63
N ARG A 85 -18.35 19.66 4.48
CA ARG A 85 -17.82 19.58 5.85
C ARG A 85 -18.44 18.45 6.69
N SER A 86 -19.76 18.23 6.56
CA SER A 86 -20.44 17.15 7.28
C SER A 86 -19.91 15.76 6.89
N VAL A 87 -19.63 15.56 5.61
CA VAL A 87 -19.08 14.29 5.10
C VAL A 87 -17.65 14.10 5.57
N GLN A 88 -16.84 15.17 5.62
CA GLN A 88 -15.50 15.11 6.17
C GLN A 88 -15.48 14.70 7.65
N GLU A 89 -16.44 15.20 8.46
CA GLU A 89 -16.57 14.83 9.85
C GLU A 89 -16.96 13.35 10.02
N ASP A 90 -17.80 12.80 9.15
CA ASP A 90 -18.13 11.38 9.18
C ASP A 90 -16.97 10.50 8.71
N TRP A 91 -16.16 10.96 7.75
CA TRP A 91 -14.93 10.30 7.37
C TRP A 91 -13.92 10.21 8.52
N GLN A 92 -13.74 11.29 9.26
CA GLN A 92 -12.86 11.30 10.44
C GLN A 92 -13.30 10.28 11.51
N LYS A 93 -14.61 10.09 11.67
CA LYS A 93 -15.13 9.07 12.60
C LYS A 93 -14.79 7.65 12.12
N VAL A 94 -14.88 7.40 10.82
CA VAL A 94 -14.49 6.10 10.24
C VAL A 94 -13.00 5.89 10.39
N GLN A 95 -12.19 6.87 10.00
CA GLN A 95 -10.72 6.80 10.08
C GLN A 95 -10.24 6.55 11.53
N GLY A 96 -10.82 7.23 12.50
CA GLY A 96 -10.46 7.06 13.92
C GLY A 96 -10.70 5.66 14.48
N ARG A 97 -11.32 4.75 13.71
CA ARG A 97 -11.52 3.34 14.08
C ARG A 97 -10.52 2.38 13.45
N PHE A 98 -9.68 2.89 12.55
CA PHE A 98 -8.64 2.13 11.85
C PHE A 98 -7.27 2.64 12.24
N GLU A 99 -6.29 1.78 12.15
CA GLU A 99 -4.89 2.13 12.25
C GLU A 99 -4.33 2.34 10.86
N ASP A 100 -3.80 3.54 10.58
CA ASP A 100 -3.15 3.84 9.31
C ASP A 100 -1.74 3.27 9.30
N ILE A 101 -1.50 2.37 8.36
CA ILE A 101 -0.17 1.81 8.12
C ILE A 101 0.34 2.37 6.80
N PRO A 102 1.21 3.40 6.82
CA PRO A 102 1.76 3.95 5.59
C PRO A 102 2.67 2.91 4.92
N PHE A 103 2.28 2.48 3.74
CA PHE A 103 3.06 1.57 2.92
C PHE A 103 3.82 2.36 1.85
N SER A 104 5.01 2.81 2.20
CA SER A 104 5.91 3.46 1.25
C SER A 104 7.05 2.51 0.89
N ILE A 105 7.15 2.15 -0.39
CA ILE A 105 8.30 1.40 -0.87
C ILE A 105 9.51 2.35 -0.89
N ASN A 106 10.56 1.97 -0.19
CA ASN A 106 11.83 2.68 -0.20
C ASN A 106 12.42 2.68 -1.62
N SER A 107 13.08 3.76 -2.01
CA SER A 107 13.73 3.86 -3.32
C SER A 107 14.72 2.72 -3.58
N GLU A 108 15.41 2.21 -2.58
CA GLU A 108 16.31 1.04 -2.71
C GLU A 108 15.55 -0.24 -3.04
N GLU A 109 14.36 -0.43 -2.46
CA GLU A 109 13.50 -1.59 -2.75
C GLU A 109 12.97 -1.53 -4.17
N THR A 110 12.56 -0.35 -4.65
CA THR A 110 12.14 -0.16 -6.04
C THR A 110 13.29 -0.51 -7.00
N ILE A 111 14.51 -0.06 -6.73
CA ILE A 111 15.68 -0.40 -7.55
C ILE A 111 15.94 -1.91 -7.53
N ASN A 112 15.77 -2.56 -6.39
CA ASN A 112 15.90 -4.01 -6.26
C ASN A 112 14.84 -4.78 -7.08
N LEU A 113 13.60 -4.30 -7.10
CA LEU A 113 12.54 -4.85 -7.95
C LEU A 113 12.87 -4.70 -9.44
N ILE A 114 13.34 -3.53 -9.86
CA ILE A 114 13.81 -3.28 -11.24
C ILE A 114 14.95 -4.28 -11.58
N ALA A 115 15.93 -4.44 -10.70
CA ALA A 115 17.02 -5.37 -10.90
C ALA A 115 16.56 -6.82 -11.05
N LYS A 116 15.52 -7.23 -10.32
CA LYS A 116 14.91 -8.57 -10.40
C LYS A 116 14.07 -8.76 -11.67
N ALA A 117 13.40 -7.71 -12.13
CA ALA A 117 12.59 -7.76 -13.34
C ALA A 117 13.42 -7.88 -14.62
N ILE A 118 14.68 -7.41 -14.59
CA ILE A 118 15.58 -7.50 -15.75
C ILE A 118 16.08 -8.92 -15.92
N ASN A 119 15.68 -9.58 -16.99
CA ASN A 119 16.20 -10.90 -17.36
C ASN A 119 17.60 -10.79 -18.01
N ARG A 120 18.63 -11.04 -17.21
CA ARG A 120 20.03 -10.90 -17.64
C ARG A 120 20.59 -12.19 -18.19
N LYS A 121 21.16 -12.11 -19.39
CA LYS A 121 21.93 -13.21 -19.98
C LYS A 121 23.41 -13.21 -19.57
N LYS A 122 23.95 -12.09 -19.08
CA LYS A 122 25.38 -11.93 -18.76
C LYS A 122 25.59 -11.44 -17.31
N LYS A 123 26.68 -11.86 -16.69
CA LYS A 123 27.11 -11.36 -15.36
C LYS A 123 27.52 -9.89 -15.44
N VAL A 124 27.29 -9.15 -14.35
CA VAL A 124 27.72 -7.76 -14.19
C VAL A 124 29.27 -7.71 -14.19
N ASN A 125 29.86 -6.91 -15.07
CA ASN A 125 31.31 -6.75 -15.15
C ASN A 125 31.83 -5.62 -14.24
N THR A 126 33.16 -5.54 -14.05
CA THR A 126 33.77 -4.54 -13.19
C THR A 126 33.56 -3.11 -13.67
N LYS A 127 33.44 -2.88 -14.99
CA LYS A 127 33.18 -1.52 -15.54
C LYS A 127 31.82 -0.98 -15.08
N ILE A 128 30.80 -1.83 -15.07
CA ILE A 128 29.44 -1.45 -14.60
C ILE A 128 29.45 -1.15 -13.10
N LYS A 129 30.16 -1.95 -12.30
CA LYS A 129 30.31 -1.69 -10.86
C LYS A 129 31.03 -0.37 -10.58
N ASN A 130 32.07 -0.07 -11.32
CA ASN A 130 32.82 1.19 -11.18
C ASN A 130 31.94 2.40 -11.57
N LEU A 131 31.18 2.27 -12.67
CA LEU A 131 30.25 3.31 -13.09
C LEU A 131 29.14 3.52 -12.03
N SER A 132 28.54 2.47 -11.51
CA SER A 132 27.55 2.54 -10.43
C SER A 132 28.12 3.21 -9.18
N SER A 133 29.34 2.87 -8.80
CA SER A 133 30.04 3.48 -7.66
C SER A 133 30.27 4.98 -7.88
N ALA A 134 30.70 5.38 -9.07
CA ALA A 134 30.93 6.78 -9.41
C ALA A 134 29.62 7.58 -9.33
N VAL A 135 28.52 7.07 -9.91
CA VAL A 135 27.21 7.74 -9.89
C VAL A 135 26.71 7.91 -8.46
N VAL A 136 26.74 6.85 -7.65
CA VAL A 136 26.25 6.91 -6.26
C VAL A 136 27.09 7.88 -5.41
N LYS A 137 28.41 7.89 -5.60
CA LYS A 137 29.32 8.80 -4.90
C LYS A 137 29.02 10.28 -5.21
N HIS A 138 28.72 10.59 -6.46
CA HIS A 138 28.38 11.97 -6.87
C HIS A 138 27.01 12.43 -6.37
N MET A 139 26.03 11.52 -6.22
CA MET A 139 24.69 11.89 -5.77
C MET A 139 24.58 12.03 -4.25
N ASN A 140 25.22 11.17 -3.47
CA ASN A 140 24.97 11.12 -2.03
C ASN A 140 25.99 11.87 -1.16
N GLY A 141 27.10 12.38 -1.72
CA GLY A 141 28.13 13.14 -0.97
C GLY A 141 28.78 12.40 0.21
N SER A 142 28.23 11.27 0.63
CA SER A 142 28.67 10.42 1.73
C SER A 142 29.16 9.07 1.21
N LYS A 143 29.80 8.28 2.08
CA LYS A 143 30.30 6.93 1.71
C LYS A 143 29.13 6.08 1.17
N PRO A 144 29.15 5.71 -0.11
CA PRO A 144 28.06 4.94 -0.70
C PRO A 144 27.98 3.54 -0.07
N SER A 145 26.77 3.09 0.24
CA SER A 145 26.53 1.72 0.68
C SER A 145 26.95 0.74 -0.42
N SER A 146 27.74 -0.24 -0.07
CA SER A 146 28.15 -1.32 -1.00
C SER A 146 26.94 -2.12 -1.48
N SER A 147 25.87 -2.22 -0.66
CA SER A 147 24.59 -2.82 -1.02
C SER A 147 23.93 -2.07 -2.19
N LEU A 148 23.79 -0.75 -2.08
CA LEU A 148 23.18 0.10 -3.11
C LEU A 148 23.94 0.02 -4.45
N ILE A 149 25.30 0.12 -4.41
CA ILE A 149 26.13 -0.03 -5.61
C ILE A 149 25.88 -1.37 -6.29
N ASN A 150 25.80 -2.44 -5.51
CA ASN A 150 25.57 -3.78 -6.04
C ASN A 150 24.18 -3.90 -6.68
N THR A 151 23.15 -3.39 -6.02
CA THR A 151 21.76 -3.39 -6.52
C THR A 151 21.63 -2.59 -7.82
N ILE A 152 22.21 -1.38 -7.88
CA ILE A 152 22.19 -0.55 -9.09
C ILE A 152 22.96 -1.22 -10.23
N SER A 153 24.11 -1.83 -9.95
CA SER A 153 24.86 -2.59 -10.95
C SER A 153 24.05 -3.73 -11.55
N GLN A 154 23.13 -4.27 -10.75
CA GLN A 154 22.23 -5.33 -11.18
C GLN A 154 21.10 -4.83 -12.10
N CYS A 155 20.86 -3.55 -12.21
CA CYS A 155 19.90 -2.99 -13.17
C CYS A 155 20.45 -2.93 -14.63
N HIS A 156 21.70 -3.37 -14.89
CA HIS A 156 22.22 -3.43 -16.25
C HIS A 156 21.32 -4.31 -17.15
N PRO A 157 20.93 -3.85 -18.37
CA PRO A 157 21.57 -2.83 -19.22
C PRO A 157 21.16 -1.38 -18.97
N LEU A 158 20.30 -1.08 -18.01
CA LEU A 158 20.00 0.31 -17.68
C LEU A 158 21.26 1.03 -17.19
N HIS A 159 21.41 2.30 -17.57
CA HIS A 159 22.45 3.14 -17.01
C HIS A 159 22.19 3.36 -15.51
N PRO A 160 23.18 3.36 -14.61
CA PRO A 160 22.98 3.52 -13.16
C PRO A 160 22.16 4.76 -12.78
N LEU A 161 22.38 5.88 -13.46
CA LEU A 161 21.61 7.11 -13.25
C LEU A 161 20.13 6.93 -13.62
N VAL A 162 19.83 6.24 -14.71
CA VAL A 162 18.45 5.95 -15.12
C VAL A 162 17.76 5.07 -14.09
N ALA A 163 18.41 4.02 -13.60
CA ALA A 163 17.86 3.15 -12.56
C ALA A 163 17.50 3.93 -11.28
N LEU A 164 18.31 4.91 -10.89
CA LEU A 164 18.04 5.77 -9.73
C LEU A 164 16.88 6.74 -9.97
N LEU A 165 16.73 7.27 -11.19
CA LEU A 165 15.72 8.29 -11.52
C LEU A 165 14.36 7.70 -11.85
N LEU A 166 14.25 6.43 -12.21
CA LEU A 166 12.97 5.82 -12.59
C LEU A 166 11.91 5.96 -11.50
N SER A 167 12.24 5.61 -10.26
CA SER A 167 11.27 5.68 -9.15
C SER A 167 10.79 7.12 -8.86
N PRO A 168 11.65 8.10 -8.62
CA PRO A 168 11.18 9.46 -8.37
C PRO A 168 10.46 10.10 -9.56
N LEU A 169 10.87 9.79 -10.80
CA LEU A 169 10.21 10.35 -11.99
C LEU A 169 8.82 9.76 -12.19
N SER A 170 8.62 8.46 -11.95
CA SER A 170 7.30 7.85 -12.07
C SER A 170 6.31 8.40 -11.04
N LYS A 171 6.78 8.69 -9.83
CA LYS A 171 5.96 9.31 -8.77
C LYS A 171 5.56 10.76 -9.07
N GLN A 172 6.44 11.54 -9.69
CA GLN A 172 6.20 12.96 -9.94
C GLN A 172 5.33 13.25 -11.17
N ARG A 173 5.52 12.50 -12.25
CA ARG A 173 4.88 12.86 -13.54
C ARG A 173 3.51 12.28 -13.79
N PHE A 174 3.18 11.16 -13.22
CA PHE A 174 2.03 10.41 -13.69
C PHE A 174 0.97 10.14 -12.63
N GLY A 175 1.18 10.52 -11.38
CA GLY A 175 0.23 10.22 -10.28
C GLY A 175 -0.16 8.74 -10.23
N GLN A 176 0.50 7.92 -11.07
CA GLN A 176 0.26 6.49 -11.17
C GLN A 176 1.31 5.75 -10.36
N ASN A 177 0.85 4.71 -9.76
CA ASN A 177 1.61 3.82 -8.90
C ASN A 177 2.83 3.24 -9.63
N GLU A 178 3.72 2.65 -8.89
CA GLU A 178 4.93 1.94 -9.29
C GLU A 178 4.75 0.93 -10.44
N ARG A 179 3.52 0.54 -10.77
CA ARG A 179 3.18 -0.27 -11.96
C ARG A 179 3.70 0.34 -13.26
N SER A 180 3.68 1.68 -13.39
CA SER A 180 4.14 2.37 -14.60
C SER A 180 5.65 2.25 -14.87
N ILE A 181 6.44 1.77 -13.90
CA ILE A 181 7.86 1.49 -14.08
C ILE A 181 8.08 0.19 -14.86
N PHE A 182 7.11 -0.73 -14.81
CA PHE A 182 7.21 -2.08 -15.36
C PHE A 182 6.35 -2.30 -16.62
N THR A 183 5.56 -1.33 -17.02
CA THR A 183 4.80 -1.30 -18.27
C THR A 183 5.49 -0.48 -19.32
#